data_fd3d068f1f676a76b904e75bbd3b394a
#
_entry.id   fd3d068f1f676a76b904e75bbd3b394a
#
_cell.length_a   1.000
_cell.length_b   1.000
_cell.length_c   1.000
_cell.angle_alpha   90.00
_cell.angle_beta   90.00
_cell.angle_gamma   90.00
#
_symmetry.space_group_name_H-M   'P 1'
#
loop_
_entity.id
_entity.type
_entity.pdbx_description
1 polymer ?
#
loop_
_entity_poly.entity_id
_entity_poly.type
_entity_poly.pdbx_seq_one_letter_code
_entity_poly.pdbx_strand_id
1 'polypeptide(L)'
;MARTYGERDRARGREATVAWLAEELGELARAARKGTPEEQLHELGDVLAWLASLADQLGLSLQEAADRYAAGCPRCGALPCRCP
;
A
#
# COMPACT_ATOMS: atom_id res chain seq x y z
N MET A 1 2.83 1.67 11.15
CA MET A 1 1.38 1.84 11.04
C MET A 1 0.63 1.03 12.08
N ALA A 2 0.85 -0.27 12.17
CA ALA A 2 0.20 -1.06 13.21
C ALA A 2 0.49 -0.54 14.62
N ARG A 3 1.71 -0.11 14.88
CA ARG A 3 2.10 0.44 16.19
C ARG A 3 1.43 1.77 16.50
N THR A 4 1.09 2.53 15.49
CA THR A 4 0.51 3.86 15.64
C THR A 4 -1.02 3.83 15.65
N TYR A 5 -1.61 3.05 14.74
CA TYR A 5 -3.05 3.07 14.50
C TYR A 5 -3.75 1.73 14.68
N GLY A 6 -3.03 0.67 15.07
CA GLY A 6 -3.56 -0.69 15.08
C GLY A 6 -4.87 -0.88 15.81
N GLU A 7 -5.02 -0.28 16.99
CA GLU A 7 -6.24 -0.41 17.78
C GLU A 7 -7.43 0.25 17.11
N ARG A 8 -7.22 1.44 16.57
CA ARG A 8 -8.26 2.19 15.85
C ARG A 8 -8.66 1.47 14.56
N ASP A 9 -7.67 0.92 13.87
CA ASP A 9 -7.90 0.20 12.61
C ASP A 9 -8.73 -1.06 12.83
N ARG A 10 -8.41 -1.81 13.88
CA ARG A 10 -9.18 -3.02 14.21
C ARG A 10 -10.62 -2.70 14.58
N ALA A 11 -10.83 -1.59 15.28
CA ALA A 11 -12.18 -1.14 15.65
C ALA A 11 -12.99 -0.69 14.43
N ARG A 12 -12.31 -0.13 13.42
CA ARG A 12 -12.96 0.33 12.18
C ARG A 12 -13.41 -0.83 11.30
N GLY A 13 -12.62 -1.90 11.23
CA GLY A 13 -12.91 -3.08 10.43
C GLY A 13 -12.36 -3.01 9.02
N ARG A 14 -12.27 -4.17 8.40
CA ARG A 14 -11.68 -4.36 7.06
C ARG A 14 -12.36 -3.58 5.97
N GLU A 15 -13.68 -3.62 5.96
CA GLU A 15 -14.46 -3.03 4.87
C GLU A 15 -14.27 -1.52 4.83
N ALA A 16 -14.27 -0.88 5.99
CA ALA A 16 -14.03 0.56 6.07
C ALA A 16 -12.59 0.88 5.64
N THR A 17 -11.63 0.05 6.04
CA THR A 17 -10.22 0.24 5.66
C THR A 17 -10.05 0.11 4.15
N VAL A 18 -10.70 -0.87 3.53
CA VAL A 18 -10.65 -1.05 2.07
C VAL A 18 -11.25 0.16 1.37
N ALA A 19 -12.38 0.68 1.87
CA ALA A 19 -13.00 1.86 1.29
C ALA A 19 -12.07 3.08 1.34
N TRP A 20 -11.42 3.30 2.48
CA TRP A 20 -10.47 4.41 2.63
C TRP A 20 -9.24 4.23 1.76
N LEU A 21 -8.71 3.00 1.68
CA LEU A 21 -7.57 2.70 0.81
C LEU A 21 -7.89 3.01 -0.65
N ALA A 22 -9.08 2.61 -1.12
CA ALA A 22 -9.51 2.88 -2.49
C ALA A 22 -9.62 4.38 -2.74
N GLU A 23 -10.13 5.14 -1.77
CA GLU A 23 -10.23 6.58 -1.87
C GLU A 23 -8.85 7.24 -1.96
N GLU A 24 -7.92 6.81 -1.10
CA GLU A 24 -6.55 7.34 -1.11
C GLU A 24 -5.82 6.98 -2.40
N LEU A 25 -6.09 5.81 -2.96
CA LEU A 25 -5.51 5.43 -4.24
C LEU A 25 -5.98 6.36 -5.35
N GLY A 26 -7.25 6.78 -5.30
CA GLY A 26 -7.77 7.78 -6.22
C GLY A 26 -7.06 9.12 -6.08
N GLU A 27 -6.79 9.55 -4.84
CA GLU A 27 -6.04 10.78 -4.58
C GLU A 27 -4.61 10.70 -5.14
N LEU A 28 -3.95 9.55 -4.96
CA LEU A 28 -2.62 9.32 -5.52
C LEU A 28 -2.66 9.38 -7.05
N ALA A 29 -3.65 8.75 -7.66
CA ALA A 29 -3.79 8.76 -9.11
C ALA A 29 -3.95 10.18 -9.65
N ARG A 30 -4.72 11.00 -8.94
CA ARG A 30 -4.88 12.40 -9.30
C ARG A 30 -3.57 13.19 -9.16
N ALA A 31 -2.87 13.01 -8.05
CA ALA A 31 -1.59 13.66 -7.80
C ALA A 31 -0.55 13.26 -8.83
N ALA A 32 -0.55 11.99 -9.25
CA ALA A 32 0.38 11.49 -10.26
C ALA A 32 0.17 12.18 -11.61
N ARG A 33 -1.09 12.51 -11.94
CA ARG A 33 -1.40 13.15 -13.22
C ARG A 33 -1.17 14.65 -13.23
N LYS A 34 -1.43 15.34 -12.11
CA LYS A 34 -1.38 16.80 -12.10
C LYS A 34 -0.95 17.45 -10.80
N GLY A 35 -0.40 16.67 -9.89
CA GLY A 35 0.09 17.20 -8.63
C GLY A 35 1.58 17.55 -8.69
N THR A 36 2.05 18.21 -7.65
CA THR A 36 3.47 18.49 -7.47
C THR A 36 4.17 17.26 -6.89
N PRO A 37 5.52 17.18 -6.96
CA PRO A 37 6.24 16.09 -6.31
C PRO A 37 5.94 15.96 -4.81
N GLU A 38 5.72 17.08 -4.12
CA GLU A 38 5.37 17.05 -2.70
C GLU A 38 4.01 16.41 -2.46
N GLU A 39 3.02 16.78 -3.29
CA GLU A 39 1.69 16.19 -3.22
C GLU A 39 1.72 14.70 -3.56
N GLN A 40 2.50 14.34 -4.57
CA GLN A 40 2.67 12.93 -4.96
C GLN A 40 3.25 12.10 -3.83
N LEU A 41 4.28 12.61 -3.17
CA LEU A 41 4.89 11.91 -2.04
C LEU A 41 3.93 11.78 -0.87
N HIS A 42 3.16 12.84 -0.60
CA HIS A 42 2.17 12.84 0.47
C HIS A 42 1.11 11.76 0.23
N GLU A 43 0.55 11.73 -0.98
CA GLU A 43 -0.50 10.76 -1.31
C GLU A 43 0.04 9.32 -1.36
N LEU A 44 1.28 9.16 -1.82
CA LEU A 44 1.91 7.84 -1.79
C LEU A 44 2.05 7.34 -0.35
N GLY A 45 2.44 8.23 0.56
CA GLY A 45 2.54 7.90 1.98
C GLY A 45 1.19 7.50 2.58
N ASP A 46 0.13 8.21 2.21
CA ASP A 46 -1.23 7.90 2.69
C ASP A 46 -1.68 6.52 2.20
N VAL A 47 -1.43 6.20 0.94
CA VAL A 47 -1.76 4.88 0.39
C VAL A 47 -0.98 3.79 1.14
N LEU A 48 0.30 4.03 1.36
CA LEU A 48 1.14 3.07 2.07
C LEU A 48 0.64 2.85 3.50
N ALA A 49 0.23 3.92 4.18
CA ALA A 49 -0.29 3.83 5.55
C ALA A 49 -1.58 2.99 5.61
N TRP A 50 -2.52 3.24 4.71
CA TRP A 50 -3.76 2.47 4.66
C TRP A 50 -3.52 1.01 4.27
N LEU A 51 -2.56 0.79 3.36
CA LEU A 51 -2.19 -0.56 2.96
C LEU A 51 -1.58 -1.33 4.14
N ALA A 52 -0.74 -0.68 4.92
CA ALA A 52 -0.16 -1.30 6.13
C ALA A 52 -1.25 -1.63 7.16
N SER A 53 -2.24 -0.73 7.32
CA SER A 53 -3.36 -0.97 8.22
C SER A 53 -4.17 -2.18 7.79
N LEU A 54 -4.43 -2.29 6.49
CA LEU A 54 -5.17 -3.44 5.96
C LEU A 54 -4.38 -4.74 6.15
N ALA A 55 -3.08 -4.72 5.90
CA ALA A 55 -2.22 -5.88 6.12
C ALA A 55 -2.31 -6.34 7.58
N ASP A 56 -2.25 -5.41 8.51
CA ASP A 56 -2.38 -5.71 9.95
C ASP A 56 -3.73 -6.36 10.25
N GLN A 57 -4.81 -5.84 9.70
CA GLN A 57 -6.15 -6.40 9.91
C GLN A 57 -6.30 -7.81 9.34
N LEU A 58 -5.59 -8.09 8.27
CA LEU A 58 -5.59 -9.42 7.64
C LEU A 58 -4.63 -10.40 8.32
N GLY A 59 -3.85 -9.94 9.29
CA GLY A 59 -2.84 -10.76 9.94
C GLY A 59 -1.65 -11.06 9.04
N LEU A 60 -1.38 -10.20 8.06
CA LEU A 60 -0.31 -10.39 7.08
C LEU A 60 0.81 -9.37 7.30
N SER A 61 2.02 -9.75 6.87
CA SER A 61 3.18 -8.88 6.92
C SER A 61 3.35 -8.16 5.58
N LEU A 62 3.32 -6.84 5.62
CA LEU A 62 3.59 -6.04 4.43
C LEU A 62 5.03 -6.24 3.96
N GLN A 63 5.96 -6.45 4.91
CA GLN A 63 7.34 -6.74 4.58
C GLN A 63 7.49 -8.05 3.80
N GLU A 64 6.79 -9.10 4.21
CA GLU A 64 6.80 -10.37 3.48
C GLU A 64 6.24 -10.21 2.07
N ALA A 65 5.19 -9.41 1.93
CA ALA A 65 4.64 -9.12 0.61
C ALA A 65 5.67 -8.41 -0.28
N ALA A 66 6.40 -7.46 0.28
CA ALA A 66 7.46 -6.75 -0.44
C ALA A 66 8.63 -7.67 -0.79
N ASP A 67 8.97 -8.58 0.11
CA ASP A 67 10.08 -9.52 -0.08
C ASP A 67 9.87 -10.45 -1.26
N ARG A 68 8.64 -10.66 -1.67
CA ARG A 68 8.30 -11.44 -2.85
C ARG A 68 9.05 -10.97 -4.11
N TYR A 69 9.40 -9.69 -4.14
CA TYR A 69 10.06 -9.07 -5.29
C TYR A 69 11.56 -8.82 -5.09
N ALA A 70 12.09 -9.20 -3.93
CA ALA A 70 13.47 -8.88 -3.55
C ALA A 70 14.52 -9.47 -4.50
N ALA A 71 14.27 -10.69 -5.02
CA ALA A 71 15.22 -11.36 -5.91
C ALA A 71 14.84 -11.25 -7.38
N GLY A 72 13.90 -10.39 -7.72
CA GLY A 72 13.42 -10.20 -9.09
C GLY A 72 11.93 -10.52 -9.22
N CYS A 73 11.48 -10.69 -10.46
CA CYS A 73 10.08 -10.97 -10.74
C CYS A 73 9.66 -12.35 -10.20
N PRO A 74 8.60 -12.44 -9.39
CA PRO A 74 8.17 -13.73 -8.85
C PRO A 74 7.60 -14.69 -9.91
N ARG A 75 7.24 -14.18 -11.10
CA ARG A 75 6.72 -15.00 -12.17
C ARG A 75 7.82 -15.60 -13.05
N CYS A 76 8.79 -14.80 -13.46
CA CYS A 76 9.83 -15.23 -14.37
C CYS A 76 11.22 -15.30 -13.74
N GLY A 77 11.37 -14.82 -12.51
CA GLY A 77 12.63 -14.83 -11.80
C GLY A 77 13.66 -13.81 -12.26
N ALA A 78 13.37 -13.06 -13.31
CA ALA A 78 14.33 -12.11 -13.88
C ALA A 78 14.31 -10.76 -13.17
N LEU A 79 15.48 -10.13 -13.11
CA LEU A 79 15.66 -8.79 -12.59
C LEU A 79 16.47 -8.01 -13.64
N PRO A 80 15.86 -7.10 -14.42
CA PRO A 80 14.45 -6.73 -14.39
C PRO A 80 13.53 -7.80 -14.98
N CYS A 81 12.23 -7.65 -14.71
CA CYS A 81 11.23 -8.59 -15.19
C CYS A 81 11.25 -8.73 -16.72
N ARG A 82 11.12 -9.98 -17.18
CA ARG A 82 11.08 -10.31 -18.62
C ARG A 82 9.76 -10.95 -19.03
N CYS A 83 8.73 -10.81 -18.20
CA CYS A 83 7.40 -11.31 -18.56
C CYS A 83 6.90 -10.61 -19.83
N PRO A 84 6.21 -11.36 -20.74
CA PRO A 84 5.62 -10.78 -21.95
C PRO A 84 4.54 -9.77 -21.63
#